data_d78d400832dfefc9a6e3cba5d76256b8
#
_entry.id   d78d400832dfefc9a6e3cba5d76256b8
#
_cell.length_a   1.000
_cell.length_b   1.000
_cell.length_c   1.000
_cell.angle_alpha   90.00
_cell.angle_beta   90.00
_cell.angle_gamma   90.00
#
_symmetry.space_group_name_H-M   'P 1'
#
loop_
_entity.id
_entity.type
_entity.pdbx_description
1 polymer ?
#
loop_
_entity_poly.entity_id
_entity_poly.type
_entity_poly.pdbx_seq_one_letter_code
_entity_poly.pdbx_strand_id
1 'polypeptide(L)'
;MSEPVVVSGQRHMPLPEVKARAARLASGLRQLGIQQPGDRYAIVMRNETGFLEANLAASVIGAVPVPVNWHWTGADLRHLLSDCGAKVIIAHTDLLPAVEAHKPTRAAIIEAEVPPEVCEAYRLGAVTLSGRYPSTAELIERSAPPSASDAPPPMAIIYTSGTTGLAKGILRDPVAPEKAAELATFTRFLMQFEPGGTTLFPAPLYHTAPNVAVTFAAAMGLNMVIMPRFDAEGFLRLVEEYRVTTVQMVPTMFMRLLQLPADVRARYDLSSLKAVVHAAAPCPPDVKRAMIDWLGPILNEYYGGSEGGAWVYCTSEEWLAHPGTVGRPVAGMAIRVAGPDGREVRTGETGVVYGRSLQAWPDFTYIGSDEKRRSIDLGEGFITVGDVGHVDEDGFLYLSDRLNDMVISGGVNIDPAEIEAGILGLGGVADVAVFGIPEPGLGEALAAHVQLLPGADVTEDQVREHVQQNLAKYKAPKVVVFEEELPREDSGKLFKRRLKARYWPAPGS
;
A
#
# COMPACT_ATOMS: atom_id res chain seq x y z
N MET A 1 -32.40 -7.84 -3.51
CA MET A 1 -31.15 -7.40 -2.87
C MET A 1 -31.23 -5.88 -2.76
N SER A 2 -30.88 -5.31 -1.62
CA SER A 2 -30.79 -3.87 -1.46
C SER A 2 -29.72 -3.29 -2.39
N GLU A 3 -29.90 -2.06 -2.85
CA GLU A 3 -28.95 -1.35 -3.67
C GLU A 3 -27.62 -1.17 -2.89
N PRO A 4 -26.45 -1.45 -3.50
CA PRO A 4 -25.17 -1.30 -2.79
C PRO A 4 -24.88 0.16 -2.47
N VAL A 5 -24.27 0.41 -1.30
CA VAL A 5 -24.03 1.74 -0.74
C VAL A 5 -22.52 1.96 -0.52
N VAL A 6 -22.08 3.19 -0.74
CA VAL A 6 -20.75 3.69 -0.36
C VAL A 6 -20.92 4.60 0.85
N VAL A 7 -20.18 4.29 1.91
CA VAL A 7 -20.19 5.05 3.16
C VAL A 7 -18.84 5.72 3.38
N SER A 8 -18.84 7.01 3.72
CA SER A 8 -17.67 7.75 4.20
C SER A 8 -18.13 8.72 5.29
N GLY A 9 -17.69 8.48 6.52
CA GLY A 9 -18.22 9.22 7.69
C GLY A 9 -19.73 9.08 7.83
N GLN A 10 -20.45 10.20 7.81
CA GLN A 10 -21.91 10.24 7.86
C GLN A 10 -22.57 10.25 6.47
N ARG A 11 -21.78 10.26 5.42
CA ARG A 11 -22.29 10.27 4.04
C ARG A 11 -22.56 8.85 3.55
N HIS A 12 -23.79 8.58 3.19
CA HIS A 12 -24.26 7.33 2.60
C HIS A 12 -24.75 7.61 1.19
N MET A 13 -24.09 7.06 0.19
CA MET A 13 -24.44 7.28 -1.20
C MET A 13 -24.66 5.95 -1.92
N PRO A 14 -25.79 5.75 -2.61
CA PRO A 14 -25.96 4.58 -3.47
C PRO A 14 -24.84 4.48 -4.49
N LEU A 15 -24.27 3.28 -4.68
CA LEU A 15 -23.18 3.07 -5.63
C LEU A 15 -23.54 3.49 -7.07
N PRO A 16 -24.77 3.29 -7.58
CA PRO A 16 -25.18 3.83 -8.88
C PRO A 16 -25.08 5.37 -8.95
N GLU A 17 -25.39 6.08 -7.85
CA GLU A 17 -25.23 7.52 -7.79
C GLU A 17 -23.76 7.92 -7.84
N VAL A 18 -22.87 7.26 -7.07
CA VAL A 18 -21.41 7.46 -7.15
C VAL A 18 -20.92 7.29 -8.59
N LYS A 19 -21.35 6.22 -9.27
CA LYS A 19 -21.02 5.99 -10.69
C LYS A 19 -21.57 7.08 -11.63
N ALA A 20 -22.79 7.55 -11.39
CA ALA A 20 -23.38 8.63 -12.18
C ALA A 20 -22.62 9.96 -11.98
N ARG A 21 -22.21 10.25 -10.75
CA ARG A 21 -21.39 11.43 -10.41
C ARG A 21 -20.00 11.32 -11.05
N ALA A 22 -19.35 10.15 -10.97
CA ALA A 22 -18.09 9.88 -11.66
C ALA A 22 -18.19 10.11 -13.17
N ALA A 23 -19.29 9.68 -13.81
CA ALA A 23 -19.52 9.90 -15.23
C ALA A 23 -19.67 11.39 -15.59
N ARG A 24 -20.33 12.18 -14.73
CA ARG A 24 -20.42 13.64 -14.92
C ARG A 24 -19.07 14.32 -14.71
N LEU A 25 -18.29 13.90 -13.69
CA LEU A 25 -16.94 14.40 -13.46
C LEU A 25 -16.03 14.10 -14.66
N ALA A 26 -16.19 12.95 -15.31
CA ALA A 26 -15.45 12.60 -16.54
C ALA A 26 -15.72 13.62 -17.67
N SER A 27 -16.93 14.17 -17.80
CA SER A 27 -17.21 15.26 -18.73
C SER A 27 -16.47 16.55 -18.35
N GLY A 28 -16.38 16.86 -17.05
CA GLY A 28 -15.59 17.98 -16.56
C GLY A 28 -14.09 17.82 -16.90
N LEU A 29 -13.56 16.61 -16.75
CA LEU A 29 -12.19 16.28 -17.13
C LEU A 29 -11.95 16.49 -18.63
N ARG A 30 -12.89 16.08 -19.49
CA ARG A 30 -12.82 16.34 -20.94
C ARG A 30 -12.76 17.84 -21.26
N GLN A 31 -13.56 18.67 -20.59
CA GLN A 31 -13.56 20.12 -20.77
C GLN A 31 -12.19 20.75 -20.41
N LEU A 32 -11.45 20.14 -19.50
CA LEU A 32 -10.17 20.63 -19.00
C LEU A 32 -8.94 19.98 -19.68
N GLY A 33 -9.15 19.17 -20.73
CA GLY A 33 -8.06 18.69 -21.56
C GLY A 33 -7.82 17.19 -21.59
N ILE A 34 -8.61 16.38 -20.88
CA ILE A 34 -8.58 14.91 -20.99
C ILE A 34 -9.45 14.50 -22.17
N GLN A 35 -8.85 14.37 -23.35
CA GLN A 35 -9.62 14.21 -24.61
C GLN A 35 -9.39 12.86 -25.29
N GLN A 36 -8.24 12.23 -25.03
CA GLN A 36 -7.87 10.97 -25.69
C GLN A 36 -7.80 9.84 -24.65
N PRO A 37 -8.12 8.59 -25.03
CA PRO A 37 -7.77 7.44 -24.23
C PRO A 37 -6.26 7.43 -23.89
N GLY A 38 -5.93 7.11 -22.65
CA GLY A 38 -4.56 7.15 -22.14
C GLY A 38 -4.10 8.52 -21.62
N ASP A 39 -4.87 9.60 -21.82
CA ASP A 39 -4.61 10.88 -21.16
C ASP A 39 -4.65 10.70 -19.63
N ARG A 40 -3.78 11.41 -18.92
CA ARG A 40 -3.56 11.22 -17.49
C ARG A 40 -4.05 12.40 -16.67
N TYR A 41 -4.58 12.11 -15.47
CA TYR A 41 -4.88 13.12 -14.47
C TYR A 41 -4.48 12.62 -13.08
N ALA A 42 -4.00 13.52 -12.25
CA ALA A 42 -3.56 13.21 -10.89
C ALA A 42 -4.72 13.41 -9.89
N ILE A 43 -4.74 12.57 -8.84
CA ILE A 43 -5.70 12.64 -7.73
C ILE A 43 -4.90 12.87 -6.44
N VAL A 44 -4.89 14.11 -5.93
CA VAL A 44 -4.19 14.52 -4.72
C VAL A 44 -5.24 14.70 -3.61
N MET A 45 -5.80 13.58 -3.15
CA MET A 45 -6.92 13.54 -2.21
C MET A 45 -6.69 12.48 -1.15
N ARG A 46 -7.34 12.65 0.00
CA ARG A 46 -7.45 11.62 1.04
C ARG A 46 -8.58 10.65 0.73
N ASN A 47 -8.65 9.58 1.51
CA ASN A 47 -9.72 8.59 1.38
C ASN A 47 -11.09 9.22 1.68
N GLU A 48 -11.98 9.19 0.71
CA GLU A 48 -13.39 9.60 0.84
C GLU A 48 -14.16 9.23 -0.46
N THR A 49 -15.46 9.46 -0.50
CA THR A 49 -16.29 9.11 -1.66
C THR A 49 -15.88 9.84 -2.95
N GLY A 50 -15.48 11.12 -2.87
CA GLY A 50 -15.02 11.89 -4.03
C GLY A 50 -13.72 11.36 -4.63
N PHE A 51 -12.83 10.76 -3.82
CA PHE A 51 -11.67 10.03 -4.36
C PHE A 51 -12.13 8.86 -5.25
N LEU A 52 -13.12 8.10 -4.79
CA LEU A 52 -13.68 7.00 -5.57
C LEU A 52 -14.35 7.51 -6.85
N GLU A 53 -15.13 8.61 -6.78
CA GLU A 53 -15.72 9.27 -7.96
C GLU A 53 -14.63 9.67 -8.97
N ALA A 54 -13.56 10.31 -8.49
CA ALA A 54 -12.43 10.70 -9.32
C ALA A 54 -11.74 9.48 -9.95
N ASN A 55 -11.53 8.40 -9.19
CA ASN A 55 -10.89 7.19 -9.70
C ASN A 55 -11.76 6.47 -10.75
N LEU A 56 -13.07 6.38 -10.52
CA LEU A 56 -14.02 5.74 -11.45
C LEU A 56 -14.26 6.56 -12.72
N ALA A 57 -14.10 7.89 -12.70
CA ALA A 57 -14.25 8.76 -13.87
C ALA A 57 -13.31 8.34 -15.01
N ALA A 58 -12.16 7.77 -14.70
CA ALA A 58 -11.17 7.28 -15.64
C ALA A 58 -11.74 6.25 -16.62
N SER A 59 -12.45 5.25 -16.11
CA SER A 59 -13.00 4.16 -16.93
C SER A 59 -14.08 4.63 -17.90
N VAL A 60 -14.77 5.74 -17.58
CA VAL A 60 -15.82 6.30 -18.44
C VAL A 60 -15.27 6.87 -19.74
N ILE A 61 -14.08 7.46 -19.70
CA ILE A 61 -13.46 8.16 -20.83
C ILE A 61 -12.16 7.54 -21.33
N GLY A 62 -11.76 6.40 -20.76
CA GLY A 62 -10.52 5.73 -21.11
C GLY A 62 -9.25 6.46 -20.64
N ALA A 63 -9.38 7.41 -19.70
CA ALA A 63 -8.25 8.14 -19.13
C ALA A 63 -7.55 7.32 -18.06
N VAL A 64 -6.31 7.67 -17.70
CA VAL A 64 -5.54 6.96 -16.67
C VAL A 64 -5.42 7.82 -15.42
N PRO A 65 -5.98 7.38 -14.28
CA PRO A 65 -5.84 8.09 -13.03
C PRO A 65 -4.46 7.86 -12.43
N VAL A 66 -3.92 8.87 -11.78
CA VAL A 66 -2.65 8.84 -11.05
C VAL A 66 -2.93 9.23 -9.59
N PRO A 67 -3.32 8.28 -8.74
CA PRO A 67 -3.42 8.51 -7.31
C PRO A 67 -2.07 8.93 -6.73
N VAL A 68 -2.07 10.06 -6.01
CA VAL A 68 -0.85 10.65 -5.47
C VAL A 68 -0.82 10.47 -3.96
N ASN A 69 0.30 9.99 -3.45
CA ASN A 69 0.54 10.04 -2.01
C ASN A 69 0.61 11.51 -1.56
N TRP A 70 -0.46 11.99 -0.96
CA TRP A 70 -0.63 13.38 -0.56
C TRP A 70 0.33 13.84 0.55
N HIS A 71 1.07 12.91 1.20
CA HIS A 71 2.15 13.23 2.12
C HIS A 71 3.43 13.70 1.40
N TRP A 72 3.53 13.49 0.09
CA TRP A 72 4.68 13.95 -0.66
C TRP A 72 4.62 15.46 -0.84
N THR A 73 5.77 16.08 -0.62
CA THR A 73 5.96 17.54 -0.69
C THR A 73 7.27 17.84 -1.41
N GLY A 74 7.53 19.11 -1.68
CA GLY A 74 8.82 19.56 -2.20
C GLY A 74 9.25 18.86 -3.50
N ALA A 75 10.42 18.26 -3.50
CA ALA A 75 11.03 17.62 -4.66
C ALA A 75 10.27 16.36 -5.11
N ASP A 76 9.77 15.56 -4.17
CA ASP A 76 9.07 14.31 -4.47
C ASP A 76 7.74 14.59 -5.18
N LEU A 77 6.95 15.56 -4.69
CA LEU A 77 5.70 15.95 -5.34
C LEU A 77 5.96 16.59 -6.72
N ARG A 78 6.95 17.46 -6.82
CA ARG A 78 7.34 18.07 -8.10
C ARG A 78 7.74 17.02 -9.13
N HIS A 79 8.57 16.06 -8.71
CA HIS A 79 8.98 14.97 -9.57
C HIS A 79 7.77 14.18 -10.08
N LEU A 80 6.91 13.69 -9.19
CA LEU A 80 5.73 12.91 -9.57
C LEU A 80 4.82 13.68 -10.54
N LEU A 81 4.44 14.92 -10.18
CA LEU A 81 3.53 15.72 -11.00
C LEU A 81 4.10 16.06 -12.38
N SER A 82 5.43 16.15 -12.51
CA SER A 82 6.10 16.37 -13.80
C SER A 82 6.21 15.07 -14.59
N ASP A 83 6.61 13.98 -13.97
CA ASP A 83 6.89 12.69 -14.58
C ASP A 83 5.61 11.97 -15.06
N CYS A 84 4.54 12.06 -14.26
CA CYS A 84 3.29 11.39 -14.61
C CYS A 84 2.61 11.93 -15.87
N GLY A 85 2.95 13.14 -16.32
CA GLY A 85 2.36 13.77 -17.49
C GLY A 85 0.87 14.08 -17.35
N ALA A 86 0.38 14.30 -16.14
CA ALA A 86 -1.01 14.64 -15.88
C ALA A 86 -1.38 15.98 -16.49
N LYS A 87 -2.46 16.02 -17.27
CA LYS A 87 -3.02 17.24 -17.87
C LYS A 87 -3.94 17.98 -16.90
N VAL A 88 -4.55 17.26 -15.96
CA VAL A 88 -5.45 17.78 -14.94
C VAL A 88 -5.04 17.23 -13.58
N ILE A 89 -5.18 18.02 -12.53
CA ILE A 89 -4.92 17.61 -11.14
C ILE A 89 -6.18 17.91 -10.34
N ILE A 90 -6.78 16.86 -9.77
CA ILE A 90 -7.87 17.00 -8.80
C ILE A 90 -7.23 17.01 -7.41
N ALA A 91 -7.46 18.05 -6.63
CA ALA A 91 -6.83 18.17 -5.32
C ALA A 91 -7.80 18.67 -4.25
N HIS A 92 -7.71 18.09 -3.05
CA HIS A 92 -8.36 18.66 -1.88
C HIS A 92 -7.89 20.11 -1.64
N THR A 93 -8.82 20.98 -1.26
CA THR A 93 -8.58 22.42 -1.09
C THR A 93 -7.35 22.72 -0.21
N ASP A 94 -7.21 22.03 0.91
CA ASP A 94 -6.08 22.24 1.83
C ASP A 94 -4.72 21.79 1.29
N LEU A 95 -4.70 20.96 0.25
CA LEU A 95 -3.49 20.51 -0.43
C LEU A 95 -3.11 21.39 -1.65
N LEU A 96 -3.98 22.33 -2.04
CA LEU A 96 -3.73 23.23 -3.18
C LEU A 96 -2.41 23.99 -3.09
N PRO A 97 -1.99 24.56 -1.94
CA PRO A 97 -0.73 25.29 -1.88
C PRO A 97 0.48 24.45 -2.31
N ALA A 98 0.51 23.17 -1.91
CA ALA A 98 1.58 22.25 -2.30
C ALA A 98 1.50 21.90 -3.80
N VAL A 99 0.28 21.67 -4.32
CA VAL A 99 0.07 21.37 -5.73
C VAL A 99 0.45 22.55 -6.62
N GLU A 100 0.02 23.76 -6.28
CA GLU A 100 0.31 24.99 -7.01
C GLU A 100 1.80 25.28 -7.10
N ALA A 101 2.53 25.07 -6.00
CA ALA A 101 3.97 25.26 -5.94
C ALA A 101 4.78 24.30 -6.83
N HIS A 102 4.18 23.15 -7.18
CA HIS A 102 4.93 22.04 -7.80
C HIS A 102 4.34 21.49 -9.10
N LYS A 103 3.12 21.88 -9.49
CA LYS A 103 2.48 21.39 -10.71
C LYS A 103 3.17 21.88 -11.98
N PRO A 104 3.13 21.13 -13.08
CA PRO A 104 3.49 21.63 -14.40
C PRO A 104 2.62 22.83 -14.79
N THR A 105 3.21 23.82 -15.46
CA THR A 105 2.52 25.06 -15.85
C THR A 105 1.23 24.82 -16.65
N ARG A 106 1.23 23.78 -17.51
CA ARG A 106 0.09 23.47 -18.40
C ARG A 106 -0.99 22.61 -17.75
N ALA A 107 -0.74 22.03 -16.56
CA ALA A 107 -1.74 21.22 -15.89
C ALA A 107 -2.86 22.10 -15.31
N ALA A 108 -4.11 21.79 -15.64
CA ALA A 108 -5.29 22.42 -15.05
C ALA A 108 -5.51 21.86 -13.63
N ILE A 109 -6.19 22.63 -12.79
CA ILE A 109 -6.59 22.19 -11.43
C ILE A 109 -8.10 22.09 -11.38
N ILE A 110 -8.58 21.04 -10.71
CA ILE A 110 -9.94 20.90 -10.18
C ILE A 110 -9.82 20.88 -8.66
N GLU A 111 -10.56 21.75 -8.00
CA GLU A 111 -10.58 21.81 -6.56
C GLU A 111 -11.60 20.81 -6.01
N ALA A 112 -11.20 19.98 -5.05
CA ALA A 112 -12.09 19.05 -4.38
C ALA A 112 -12.37 19.54 -2.95
N GLU A 113 -13.65 19.49 -2.55
CA GLU A 113 -14.03 19.76 -1.18
C GLU A 113 -13.37 18.79 -0.21
N VAL A 114 -13.03 19.28 0.99
CA VAL A 114 -12.58 18.41 2.09
C VAL A 114 -13.78 18.14 3.00
N PRO A 115 -14.34 16.94 2.97
CA PRO A 115 -15.56 16.65 3.71
C PRO A 115 -15.31 16.61 5.23
N PRO A 116 -16.38 16.80 6.05
CA PRO A 116 -16.25 16.88 7.50
C PRO A 116 -15.53 15.69 8.14
N GLU A 117 -15.78 14.48 7.69
CA GLU A 117 -15.14 13.27 8.20
C GLU A 117 -13.62 13.25 7.94
N VAL A 118 -13.17 13.86 6.85
CA VAL A 118 -11.73 14.02 6.56
C VAL A 118 -11.15 15.13 7.43
N CYS A 119 -11.86 16.26 7.58
CA CYS A 119 -11.44 17.33 8.48
C CYS A 119 -11.27 16.82 9.92
N GLU A 120 -12.20 16.02 10.41
CA GLU A 120 -12.15 15.42 11.75
C GLU A 120 -10.96 14.45 11.88
N ALA A 121 -10.82 13.50 10.96
CA ALA A 121 -9.78 12.47 11.00
C ALA A 121 -8.36 13.04 10.96
N TYR A 122 -8.18 14.16 10.26
CA TYR A 122 -6.87 14.83 10.12
C TYR A 122 -6.72 16.09 10.99
N ARG A 123 -7.72 16.38 11.84
CA ARG A 123 -7.74 17.54 12.74
C ARG A 123 -7.52 18.86 12.00
N LEU A 124 -8.08 18.95 10.80
CA LEU A 124 -8.12 20.18 10.02
C LEU A 124 -9.22 21.08 10.57
N GLY A 125 -9.00 22.38 10.52
CA GLY A 125 -10.12 23.33 10.72
C GLY A 125 -11.16 23.19 9.61
N ALA A 126 -12.21 24.01 9.66
CA ALA A 126 -13.17 24.08 8.55
C ALA A 126 -12.44 24.49 7.27
N VAL A 127 -12.43 23.62 6.27
CA VAL A 127 -11.83 23.88 4.96
C VAL A 127 -12.93 24.26 3.98
N THR A 128 -12.84 25.47 3.41
CA THR A 128 -13.78 25.97 2.41
C THR A 128 -13.08 26.06 1.05
N LEU A 129 -13.84 25.87 -0.03
CA LEU A 129 -13.31 26.04 -1.38
C LEU A 129 -12.67 27.41 -1.55
N SER A 130 -11.55 27.47 -2.24
CA SER A 130 -10.85 28.73 -2.52
C SER A 130 -11.55 29.59 -3.57
N GLY A 131 -12.39 28.97 -4.40
CA GLY A 131 -13.07 29.60 -5.52
C GLY A 131 -12.15 30.03 -6.67
N ARG A 132 -10.89 29.63 -6.66
CA ARG A 132 -9.90 29.95 -7.70
C ARG A 132 -9.94 29.00 -8.89
N TYR A 133 -10.47 27.82 -8.69
CA TYR A 133 -10.55 26.73 -9.67
C TYR A 133 -11.97 26.17 -9.72
N PRO A 134 -12.40 25.56 -10.83
CA PRO A 134 -13.66 24.83 -10.88
C PRO A 134 -13.64 23.71 -9.83
N SER A 135 -14.72 23.57 -9.06
CA SER A 135 -14.81 22.48 -8.09
C SER A 135 -15.36 21.19 -8.71
N THR A 136 -15.05 20.05 -8.04
CA THR A 136 -15.65 18.76 -8.43
C THR A 136 -17.16 18.81 -8.40
N ALA A 137 -17.76 19.45 -7.38
CA ALA A 137 -19.20 19.59 -7.23
C ALA A 137 -19.82 20.39 -8.40
N GLU A 138 -19.26 21.56 -8.73
CA GLU A 138 -19.72 22.37 -9.88
C GLU A 138 -19.63 21.61 -11.21
N LEU A 139 -18.53 20.87 -11.43
CA LEU A 139 -18.36 20.08 -12.66
C LEU A 139 -19.37 18.95 -12.74
N ILE A 140 -19.66 18.27 -11.64
CA ILE A 140 -20.67 17.22 -11.56
C ILE A 140 -22.06 17.78 -11.79
N GLU A 141 -22.40 18.92 -11.20
CA GLU A 141 -23.73 19.52 -11.30
C GLU A 141 -24.03 20.00 -12.73
N ARG A 142 -23.09 20.72 -13.35
CA ARG A 142 -23.31 21.34 -14.67
C ARG A 142 -23.07 20.41 -15.87
N SER A 143 -22.48 19.23 -15.66
CA SER A 143 -22.11 18.34 -16.76
C SER A 143 -23.11 17.21 -16.95
N ALA A 144 -23.43 16.90 -18.20
CA ALA A 144 -24.09 15.64 -18.56
C ALA A 144 -23.05 14.51 -18.66
N PRO A 145 -23.42 13.25 -18.41
CA PRO A 145 -22.54 12.12 -18.64
C PRO A 145 -22.06 12.09 -20.11
N PRO A 146 -20.78 11.82 -20.38
CA PRO A 146 -20.30 11.68 -21.76
C PRO A 146 -20.69 10.32 -22.33
N SER A 147 -20.56 10.17 -23.66
CA SER A 147 -20.55 8.82 -24.24
C SER A 147 -19.40 8.02 -23.62
N ALA A 148 -19.69 6.78 -23.23
CA ALA A 148 -18.67 5.88 -22.70
C ALA A 148 -17.57 5.66 -23.77
N SER A 149 -16.35 5.47 -23.29
CA SER A 149 -15.23 5.07 -24.14
C SER A 149 -15.33 3.59 -24.47
N ASP A 150 -15.01 3.23 -25.72
CA ASP A 150 -14.80 1.84 -26.12
C ASP A 150 -13.42 1.29 -25.69
N ALA A 151 -12.55 2.15 -25.16
CA ALA A 151 -11.25 1.73 -24.65
C ALA A 151 -11.39 0.82 -23.42
N PRO A 152 -10.55 -0.20 -23.29
CA PRO A 152 -10.50 -1.02 -22.09
C PRO A 152 -10.30 -0.14 -20.84
N PRO A 153 -10.94 -0.49 -19.69
CA PRO A 153 -10.76 0.29 -18.47
C PRO A 153 -9.29 0.27 -18.04
N PRO A 154 -8.68 1.44 -17.83
CA PRO A 154 -7.28 1.55 -17.43
C PRO A 154 -7.10 1.14 -15.96
N MET A 155 -5.92 0.62 -15.64
CA MET A 155 -5.48 0.57 -14.26
C MET A 155 -4.76 1.88 -13.90
N ALA A 156 -4.86 2.28 -12.63
CA ALA A 156 -4.18 3.48 -12.14
C ALA A 156 -2.65 3.36 -12.25
N ILE A 157 -1.99 4.48 -12.59
CA ILE A 157 -0.54 4.60 -12.42
C ILE A 157 -0.24 4.86 -10.97
N ILE A 158 0.41 3.91 -10.31
CA ILE A 158 0.84 4.04 -8.92
C ILE A 158 2.33 4.33 -8.89
N TYR A 159 2.70 5.34 -8.11
CA TYR A 159 4.10 5.66 -7.86
C TYR A 159 4.60 4.93 -6.63
N THR A 160 5.70 4.20 -6.80
CA THR A 160 6.37 3.50 -5.70
C THR A 160 7.64 4.25 -5.31
N SER A 161 7.87 4.39 -4.00
CA SER A 161 9.14 4.91 -3.50
C SER A 161 10.25 3.91 -3.82
N GLY A 162 11.02 4.18 -4.87
CA GLY A 162 12.19 3.36 -5.20
C GLY A 162 13.19 3.34 -4.05
N THR A 163 13.81 2.20 -3.79
CA THR A 163 14.85 2.03 -2.75
C THR A 163 16.11 2.84 -3.05
N THR A 164 16.33 3.25 -4.30
CA THR A 164 17.59 3.84 -4.78
C THR A 164 17.44 5.22 -5.45
N GLY A 165 16.28 5.89 -5.35
CA GLY A 165 16.12 7.17 -6.06
C GLY A 165 14.71 7.76 -6.00
N LEU A 166 14.39 8.58 -6.99
CA LEU A 166 13.06 9.17 -7.16
C LEU A 166 12.00 8.09 -7.41
N ALA A 167 10.80 8.35 -6.92
CA ALA A 167 9.66 7.44 -7.12
C ALA A 167 9.38 7.21 -8.60
N LYS A 168 8.92 6.00 -8.93
CA LYS A 168 8.66 5.58 -10.32
C LYS A 168 7.19 5.24 -10.49
N GLY A 169 6.61 5.74 -11.57
CA GLY A 169 5.25 5.43 -11.97
C GLY A 169 5.19 4.09 -12.70
N ILE A 170 4.34 3.19 -12.22
CA ILE A 170 4.08 1.90 -12.85
C ILE A 170 2.92 2.08 -13.82
N LEU A 171 3.23 2.08 -15.11
CA LEU A 171 2.25 2.14 -16.19
C LEU A 171 1.97 0.74 -16.70
N ARG A 172 0.71 0.30 -16.61
CA ARG A 172 0.28 -1.02 -17.08
C ARG A 172 -0.34 -0.95 -18.45
N ASP A 173 -0.20 -2.07 -19.17
CA ASP A 173 -0.98 -2.28 -20.37
C ASP A 173 -2.47 -2.32 -20.04
N PRO A 174 -3.34 -1.88 -20.95
CA PRO A 174 -4.79 -2.05 -20.78
C PRO A 174 -5.16 -3.51 -20.62
N VAL A 175 -6.12 -3.79 -19.73
CA VAL A 175 -6.61 -5.16 -19.55
C VAL A 175 -7.36 -5.60 -20.80
N ALA A 176 -6.88 -6.64 -21.47
CA ALA A 176 -7.55 -7.19 -22.65
C ALA A 176 -8.96 -7.68 -22.28
N PRO A 177 -10.00 -7.36 -23.07
CA PRO A 177 -11.39 -7.70 -22.73
C PRO A 177 -11.61 -9.19 -22.42
N GLU A 178 -10.94 -10.08 -23.14
CA GLU A 178 -11.01 -11.53 -22.95
C GLU A 178 -10.38 -11.99 -21.61
N LYS A 179 -9.51 -11.21 -21.02
CA LYS A 179 -8.86 -11.47 -19.73
C LYS A 179 -9.58 -10.84 -18.54
N ALA A 180 -10.52 -9.94 -18.79
CA ALA A 180 -11.19 -9.17 -17.73
C ALA A 180 -11.95 -10.06 -16.74
N ALA A 181 -12.63 -11.10 -17.21
CA ALA A 181 -13.37 -12.04 -16.36
C ALA A 181 -12.43 -12.88 -15.48
N GLU A 182 -11.31 -13.34 -16.02
CA GLU A 182 -10.28 -14.07 -15.28
C GLU A 182 -9.66 -13.18 -14.18
N LEU A 183 -9.30 -11.95 -14.53
CA LEU A 183 -8.75 -10.97 -13.58
C LEU A 183 -9.76 -10.63 -12.46
N ALA A 184 -11.04 -10.46 -12.81
CA ALA A 184 -12.10 -10.22 -11.83
C ALA A 184 -12.27 -11.41 -10.87
N THR A 185 -12.25 -12.64 -11.40
CA THR A 185 -12.32 -13.87 -10.60
C THR A 185 -11.14 -14.00 -9.67
N PHE A 186 -9.93 -13.72 -10.16
CA PHE A 186 -8.72 -13.73 -9.37
C PHE A 186 -8.74 -12.67 -8.27
N THR A 187 -9.12 -11.43 -8.60
CA THR A 187 -9.19 -10.34 -7.60
C THR A 187 -10.25 -10.65 -6.54
N ARG A 188 -11.39 -11.21 -6.94
CA ARG A 188 -12.41 -11.68 -6.01
C ARG A 188 -11.87 -12.73 -5.04
N PHE A 189 -11.13 -13.72 -5.56
CA PHE A 189 -10.45 -14.74 -4.74
C PHE A 189 -9.41 -14.08 -3.80
N LEU A 190 -8.53 -13.26 -4.34
CA LEU A 190 -7.44 -12.64 -3.58
C LEU A 190 -7.95 -11.78 -2.43
N MET A 191 -9.01 -11.01 -2.67
CA MET A 191 -9.62 -10.10 -1.69
C MET A 191 -10.73 -10.76 -0.87
N GLN A 192 -11.07 -12.04 -1.15
CA GLN A 192 -12.15 -12.77 -0.50
C GLN A 192 -13.50 -12.04 -0.59
N PHE A 193 -13.76 -11.37 -1.72
CA PHE A 193 -15.02 -10.64 -1.94
C PHE A 193 -16.19 -11.60 -2.18
N GLU A 194 -17.30 -11.36 -1.46
CA GLU A 194 -18.54 -12.10 -1.63
C GLU A 194 -19.65 -11.23 -2.25
N PRO A 195 -20.49 -11.77 -3.15
CA PRO A 195 -21.63 -11.04 -3.66
C PRO A 195 -22.57 -10.55 -2.54
N GLY A 196 -22.91 -9.26 -2.58
CA GLY A 196 -23.75 -8.64 -1.55
C GLY A 196 -23.04 -8.38 -0.21
N GLY A 197 -21.73 -8.68 -0.10
CA GLY A 197 -20.93 -8.40 1.08
C GLY A 197 -20.65 -6.91 1.25
N THR A 198 -20.12 -6.57 2.43
CA THR A 198 -19.62 -5.24 2.77
C THR A 198 -18.11 -5.30 2.95
N THR A 199 -17.37 -4.42 2.28
CA THR A 199 -15.91 -4.31 2.43
C THR A 199 -15.53 -2.95 3.03
N LEU A 200 -14.55 -2.95 3.94
CA LEU A 200 -14.00 -1.75 4.56
C LEU A 200 -12.62 -1.44 3.98
N PHE A 201 -12.37 -0.17 3.66
CA PHE A 201 -11.10 0.34 3.15
C PHE A 201 -10.43 1.25 4.18
N PRO A 202 -9.62 0.69 5.11
CA PRO A 202 -8.88 1.47 6.11
C PRO A 202 -7.55 2.00 5.59
N ALA A 203 -7.00 1.38 4.53
CA ALA A 203 -5.71 1.74 3.94
C ALA A 203 -5.86 2.86 2.90
N PRO A 204 -4.80 3.69 2.69
CA PRO A 204 -4.85 4.78 1.72
C PRO A 204 -5.06 4.28 0.29
N LEU A 205 -6.06 4.86 -0.40
CA LEU A 205 -6.47 4.47 -1.76
C LEU A 205 -5.46 4.85 -2.85
N TYR A 206 -4.41 5.59 -2.53
CA TYR A 206 -3.32 5.89 -3.46
C TYR A 206 -2.28 4.75 -3.59
N HIS A 207 -2.38 3.69 -2.80
CA HIS A 207 -1.56 2.48 -2.97
C HIS A 207 -2.21 1.46 -3.90
N THR A 208 -1.38 0.59 -4.50
CA THR A 208 -1.83 -0.40 -5.50
C THR A 208 -2.94 -1.29 -4.98
N ALA A 209 -2.72 -1.98 -3.85
CA ALA A 209 -3.67 -2.97 -3.34
C ALA A 209 -5.04 -2.36 -2.99
N PRO A 210 -5.15 -1.30 -2.16
CA PRO A 210 -6.45 -0.69 -1.86
C PRO A 210 -7.09 0.00 -3.08
N ASN A 211 -6.31 0.55 -4.03
CA ASN A 211 -6.86 1.14 -5.26
C ASN A 211 -7.49 0.10 -6.17
N VAL A 212 -6.80 -1.01 -6.39
CA VAL A 212 -7.33 -2.16 -7.14
C VAL A 212 -8.57 -2.71 -6.43
N ALA A 213 -8.49 -2.94 -5.12
CA ALA A 213 -9.57 -3.50 -4.33
C ALA A 213 -10.85 -2.63 -4.38
N VAL A 214 -10.74 -1.30 -4.19
CA VAL A 214 -11.91 -0.39 -4.22
C VAL A 214 -12.54 -0.30 -5.61
N THR A 215 -11.71 -0.32 -6.66
CA THR A 215 -12.18 -0.29 -8.05
C THR A 215 -12.94 -1.57 -8.40
N PHE A 216 -12.41 -2.73 -8.02
CA PHE A 216 -13.08 -4.03 -8.24
C PHE A 216 -14.33 -4.19 -7.36
N ALA A 217 -14.31 -3.74 -6.11
CA ALA A 217 -15.50 -3.74 -5.25
C ALA A 217 -16.64 -2.93 -5.87
N ALA A 218 -16.32 -1.74 -6.42
CA ALA A 218 -17.29 -0.92 -7.15
C ALA A 218 -17.80 -1.61 -8.42
N ALA A 219 -16.94 -2.28 -9.19
CA ALA A 219 -17.32 -3.04 -10.37
C ALA A 219 -18.26 -4.20 -10.03
N MET A 220 -17.98 -4.92 -8.94
CA MET A 220 -18.76 -6.05 -8.43
C MET A 220 -20.05 -5.64 -7.73
N GLY A 221 -20.27 -4.35 -7.45
CA GLY A 221 -21.48 -3.89 -6.74
C GLY A 221 -21.50 -4.27 -5.27
N LEU A 222 -20.38 -4.17 -4.57
CA LEU A 222 -20.31 -4.41 -3.12
C LEU A 222 -20.72 -3.16 -2.33
N ASN A 223 -21.19 -3.37 -1.10
CA ASN A 223 -21.23 -2.29 -0.14
C ASN A 223 -19.80 -1.92 0.27
N MET A 224 -19.51 -0.63 0.35
CA MET A 224 -18.18 -0.14 0.64
C MET A 224 -18.20 0.86 1.79
N VAL A 225 -17.31 0.67 2.76
CA VAL A 225 -17.05 1.64 3.83
C VAL A 225 -15.66 2.19 3.63
N ILE A 226 -15.53 3.49 3.39
CA ILE A 226 -14.24 4.17 3.19
C ILE A 226 -13.88 4.88 4.48
N MET A 227 -12.79 4.44 5.09
CA MET A 227 -12.25 5.06 6.30
C MET A 227 -11.30 6.19 5.89
N PRO A 228 -11.52 7.45 6.28
CA PRO A 228 -10.66 8.56 5.91
C PRO A 228 -9.21 8.38 6.36
N ARG A 229 -9.04 7.91 7.59
CA ARG A 229 -7.76 7.57 8.22
C ARG A 229 -7.96 6.39 9.16
N PHE A 230 -7.00 5.46 9.20
CA PHE A 230 -7.09 4.34 10.12
C PHE A 230 -7.05 4.80 11.58
N ASP A 231 -8.08 4.43 12.31
CA ASP A 231 -8.21 4.52 13.76
C ASP A 231 -8.63 3.15 14.29
N ALA A 232 -7.93 2.62 15.31
CA ALA A 232 -8.12 1.23 15.71
C ALA A 232 -9.51 0.96 16.34
N GLU A 233 -10.00 1.83 17.23
CA GLU A 233 -11.33 1.66 17.82
C GLU A 233 -12.43 2.00 16.81
N GLY A 234 -12.23 3.05 16.00
CA GLY A 234 -13.11 3.41 14.88
C GLY A 234 -13.27 2.26 13.88
N PHE A 235 -12.20 1.51 13.61
CA PHE A 235 -12.26 0.31 12.77
C PHE A 235 -13.21 -0.74 13.37
N LEU A 236 -13.09 -1.06 14.65
CA LEU A 236 -13.96 -2.04 15.31
C LEU A 236 -15.44 -1.63 15.26
N ARG A 237 -15.71 -0.34 15.54
CA ARG A 237 -17.05 0.24 15.45
C ARG A 237 -17.62 0.13 14.03
N LEU A 238 -16.86 0.44 13.00
CA LEU A 238 -17.33 0.35 11.61
C LEU A 238 -17.58 -1.10 11.18
N VAL A 239 -16.77 -2.06 11.65
CA VAL A 239 -17.02 -3.49 11.40
C VAL A 239 -18.37 -3.92 11.94
N GLU A 240 -18.68 -3.58 13.19
CA GLU A 240 -19.96 -3.90 13.81
C GLU A 240 -21.12 -3.18 13.13
N GLU A 241 -21.03 -1.84 13.00
CA GLU A 241 -22.10 -0.98 12.48
C GLU A 241 -22.54 -1.36 11.07
N TYR A 242 -21.57 -1.63 10.17
CA TYR A 242 -21.84 -1.95 8.77
C TYR A 242 -21.78 -3.44 8.45
N ARG A 243 -21.66 -4.29 9.47
CA ARG A 243 -21.57 -5.75 9.31
C ARG A 243 -20.55 -6.12 8.23
N VAL A 244 -19.34 -5.54 8.33
CA VAL A 244 -18.25 -5.76 7.36
C VAL A 244 -17.91 -7.24 7.26
N THR A 245 -17.85 -7.75 6.04
CA THR A 245 -17.53 -9.16 5.76
C THR A 245 -16.08 -9.37 5.41
N THR A 246 -15.46 -8.41 4.73
CA THR A 246 -14.07 -8.51 4.28
C THR A 246 -13.34 -7.18 4.44
N VAL A 247 -12.03 -7.26 4.69
CA VAL A 247 -11.17 -6.08 4.80
C VAL A 247 -9.76 -6.41 4.31
N GLN A 248 -9.14 -5.46 3.59
CA GLN A 248 -7.72 -5.52 3.26
C GLN A 248 -6.95 -4.58 4.18
N MET A 249 -5.94 -5.11 4.85
CA MET A 249 -5.18 -4.44 5.90
C MET A 249 -3.66 -4.56 5.69
N VAL A 250 -2.90 -3.93 6.57
CA VAL A 250 -1.45 -4.07 6.65
C VAL A 250 -1.03 -4.39 8.09
N PRO A 251 0.11 -5.05 8.32
CA PRO A 251 0.53 -5.52 9.65
C PRO A 251 0.60 -4.45 10.74
N THR A 252 0.92 -3.20 10.41
CA THR A 252 0.92 -2.10 11.37
C THR A 252 -0.47 -1.79 11.93
N MET A 253 -1.52 -2.03 11.15
CA MET A 253 -2.90 -1.92 11.64
C MET A 253 -3.21 -3.02 12.65
N PHE A 254 -2.68 -4.24 12.45
CA PHE A 254 -2.80 -5.33 13.42
C PHE A 254 -2.16 -4.97 14.76
N MET A 255 -0.93 -4.46 14.74
CA MET A 255 -0.25 -4.01 15.95
C MET A 255 -1.07 -2.96 16.71
N ARG A 256 -1.61 -1.96 16.01
CA ARG A 256 -2.47 -0.92 16.62
C ARG A 256 -3.78 -1.47 17.19
N LEU A 257 -4.39 -2.46 16.54
CA LEU A 257 -5.57 -3.15 17.05
C LEU A 257 -5.25 -3.96 18.33
N LEU A 258 -4.13 -4.68 18.34
CA LEU A 258 -3.69 -5.48 19.48
C LEU A 258 -3.26 -4.62 20.69
N GLN A 259 -2.83 -3.38 20.45
CA GLN A 259 -2.51 -2.39 21.49
C GLN A 259 -3.75 -1.83 22.19
N LEU A 260 -4.95 -1.97 21.61
CA LEU A 260 -6.19 -1.59 22.31
C LEU A 260 -6.38 -2.45 23.57
N PRO A 261 -6.87 -1.86 24.68
CA PRO A 261 -7.24 -2.62 25.89
C PRO A 261 -8.18 -3.77 25.56
N ALA A 262 -8.03 -4.89 26.26
CA ALA A 262 -8.83 -6.09 25.99
C ALA A 262 -10.35 -5.85 26.18
N ASP A 263 -10.72 -5.01 27.15
CA ASP A 263 -12.11 -4.62 27.39
C ASP A 263 -12.67 -3.75 26.24
N VAL A 264 -11.84 -2.91 25.59
CA VAL A 264 -12.24 -2.16 24.40
C VAL A 264 -12.47 -3.12 23.24
N ARG A 265 -11.52 -4.04 22.99
CA ARG A 265 -11.65 -5.03 21.90
C ARG A 265 -12.89 -5.92 22.06
N ALA A 266 -13.26 -6.24 23.30
CA ALA A 266 -14.40 -7.10 23.60
C ALA A 266 -15.78 -6.41 23.51
N ARG A 267 -15.82 -5.08 23.33
CA ARG A 267 -17.09 -4.32 23.22
C ARG A 267 -17.80 -4.49 21.90
N TYR A 268 -17.07 -4.84 20.84
CA TYR A 268 -17.56 -4.82 19.46
C TYR A 268 -17.83 -6.22 18.92
N ASP A 269 -18.94 -6.39 18.23
CA ASP A 269 -19.30 -7.63 17.52
C ASP A 269 -18.60 -7.69 16.16
N LEU A 270 -17.55 -8.50 16.08
CA LEU A 270 -16.79 -8.72 14.84
C LEU A 270 -17.22 -9.99 14.10
N SER A 271 -18.30 -10.65 14.50
CA SER A 271 -18.75 -11.94 13.95
C SER A 271 -19.15 -11.90 12.49
N SER A 272 -19.34 -10.70 11.92
CA SER A 272 -19.60 -10.52 10.49
C SER A 272 -18.37 -10.70 9.61
N LEU A 273 -17.14 -10.53 10.17
CA LEU A 273 -15.89 -10.72 9.42
C LEU A 273 -15.74 -12.18 9.00
N LYS A 274 -15.53 -12.38 7.71
CA LYS A 274 -15.27 -13.68 7.09
C LYS A 274 -13.84 -13.81 6.60
N ALA A 275 -13.24 -12.68 6.22
CA ALA A 275 -11.85 -12.64 5.80
C ALA A 275 -11.18 -11.30 6.12
N VAL A 276 -9.95 -11.39 6.59
CA VAL A 276 -9.02 -10.29 6.75
C VAL A 276 -7.81 -10.60 5.87
N VAL A 277 -7.63 -9.84 4.80
CA VAL A 277 -6.52 -10.05 3.86
C VAL A 277 -5.43 -9.03 4.16
N HIS A 278 -4.18 -9.47 4.32
CA HIS A 278 -3.07 -8.55 4.53
C HIS A 278 -1.92 -8.77 3.54
N ALA A 279 -1.14 -7.73 3.35
CA ALA A 279 0.03 -7.73 2.47
C ALA A 279 0.90 -6.48 2.72
N ALA A 280 1.81 -6.20 1.82
CA ALA A 280 2.60 -4.98 1.68
C ALA A 280 3.75 -4.79 2.68
N ALA A 281 3.77 -5.51 3.78
CA ALA A 281 4.87 -5.48 4.76
C ALA A 281 5.01 -6.86 5.44
N PRO A 282 6.19 -7.20 5.95
CA PRO A 282 6.36 -8.38 6.81
C PRO A 282 5.43 -8.30 8.03
N CYS A 283 4.74 -9.39 8.33
CA CYS A 283 3.93 -9.50 9.53
C CYS A 283 4.70 -10.30 10.60
N PRO A 284 5.05 -9.69 11.76
CA PRO A 284 5.71 -10.44 12.82
C PRO A 284 4.89 -11.66 13.21
N PRO A 285 5.52 -12.85 13.37
CA PRO A 285 4.80 -14.09 13.64
C PRO A 285 3.90 -14.01 14.88
N ASP A 286 4.36 -13.36 15.95
CA ASP A 286 3.58 -13.21 17.18
C ASP A 286 2.35 -12.32 16.99
N VAL A 287 2.47 -11.25 16.17
CA VAL A 287 1.35 -10.38 15.83
C VAL A 287 0.31 -11.16 15.02
N LYS A 288 0.75 -11.91 14.02
CA LYS A 288 -0.17 -12.71 13.19
C LYS A 288 -0.86 -13.80 14.01
N ARG A 289 -0.11 -14.47 14.89
CA ARG A 289 -0.65 -15.45 15.84
C ARG A 289 -1.72 -14.84 16.73
N ALA A 290 -1.42 -13.70 17.36
CA ALA A 290 -2.37 -13.02 18.26
C ALA A 290 -3.64 -12.56 17.53
N MET A 291 -3.52 -12.13 16.26
CA MET A 291 -4.69 -11.80 15.45
C MET A 291 -5.54 -13.02 15.09
N ILE A 292 -4.90 -14.16 14.76
CA ILE A 292 -5.61 -15.43 14.50
C ILE A 292 -6.31 -15.92 15.77
N ASP A 293 -5.64 -15.85 16.92
CA ASP A 293 -6.21 -16.26 18.21
C ASP A 293 -7.43 -15.39 18.59
N TRP A 294 -7.41 -14.11 18.21
CA TRP A 294 -8.52 -13.18 18.49
C TRP A 294 -9.69 -13.30 17.49
N LEU A 295 -9.40 -13.30 16.19
CA LEU A 295 -10.44 -13.23 15.15
C LEU A 295 -10.83 -14.61 14.59
N GLY A 296 -10.10 -15.65 14.94
CA GLY A 296 -10.21 -16.97 14.30
C GLY A 296 -9.37 -17.08 13.02
N PRO A 297 -9.43 -18.25 12.33
CA PRO A 297 -8.60 -18.55 11.17
C PRO A 297 -9.13 -17.89 9.87
N ILE A 298 -9.38 -16.57 9.93
CA ILE A 298 -9.89 -15.77 8.82
C ILE A 298 -8.84 -14.81 8.22
N LEU A 299 -7.60 -14.86 8.74
CA LEU A 299 -6.50 -14.06 8.22
C LEU A 299 -5.86 -14.75 7.03
N ASN A 300 -5.84 -14.04 5.91
CA ASN A 300 -5.17 -14.49 4.70
C ASN A 300 -4.08 -13.49 4.33
N GLU A 301 -3.00 -14.00 3.76
CA GLU A 301 -1.88 -13.19 3.31
C GLU A 301 -1.61 -13.43 1.83
N TYR A 302 -1.23 -12.38 1.12
CA TYR A 302 -0.57 -12.55 -0.17
C TYR A 302 0.72 -11.74 -0.21
N TYR A 303 1.69 -12.25 -0.96
CA TYR A 303 2.93 -11.55 -1.25
C TYR A 303 3.08 -11.33 -2.74
N GLY A 304 3.65 -10.19 -3.07
CA GLY A 304 3.99 -9.73 -4.41
C GLY A 304 4.35 -8.25 -4.38
N GLY A 305 4.28 -7.60 -5.52
CA GLY A 305 4.67 -6.19 -5.65
C GLY A 305 3.69 -5.39 -6.49
N SER A 306 3.82 -4.07 -6.39
CA SER A 306 3.05 -3.18 -7.26
C SER A 306 3.29 -3.45 -8.74
N GLU A 307 4.45 -3.97 -9.10
CA GLU A 307 4.88 -4.35 -10.44
C GLU A 307 4.09 -5.56 -10.96
N GLY A 308 4.13 -6.66 -10.22
CA GLY A 308 3.64 -7.96 -10.65
C GLY A 308 2.31 -8.39 -10.03
N GLY A 309 1.69 -7.61 -9.14
CA GLY A 309 0.55 -8.07 -8.38
C GLY A 309 0.90 -9.13 -7.32
N ALA A 310 0.01 -10.08 -7.06
CA ALA A 310 0.26 -11.18 -6.13
C ALA A 310 0.96 -12.35 -6.83
N TRP A 311 1.86 -13.02 -6.12
CA TRP A 311 2.61 -14.20 -6.58
C TRP A 311 2.35 -15.44 -5.74
N VAL A 312 2.08 -15.25 -4.46
CA VAL A 312 1.74 -16.33 -3.53
C VAL A 312 0.56 -15.92 -2.65
N TYR A 313 -0.09 -16.91 -2.08
CA TYR A 313 -1.21 -16.75 -1.15
C TYR A 313 -1.07 -17.74 0.00
N CYS A 314 -1.53 -17.35 1.20
CA CYS A 314 -1.45 -18.12 2.42
C CYS A 314 -2.74 -17.97 3.22
N THR A 315 -3.39 -19.07 3.58
CA THR A 315 -4.50 -19.07 4.55
C THR A 315 -3.99 -19.11 5.98
N SER A 316 -4.88 -18.85 6.95
CA SER A 316 -4.53 -19.01 8.37
C SER A 316 -4.08 -20.43 8.70
N GLU A 317 -4.74 -21.45 8.16
CA GLU A 317 -4.41 -22.85 8.41
C GLU A 317 -3.03 -23.20 7.87
N GLU A 318 -2.73 -22.79 6.63
CA GLU A 318 -1.40 -22.97 6.04
C GLU A 318 -0.33 -22.26 6.87
N TRP A 319 -0.59 -21.03 7.29
CA TRP A 319 0.36 -20.28 8.11
C TRP A 319 0.60 -20.92 9.48
N LEU A 320 -0.45 -21.48 10.11
CA LEU A 320 -0.32 -22.18 11.39
C LEU A 320 0.52 -23.46 11.27
N ALA A 321 0.46 -24.13 10.11
CA ALA A 321 1.29 -25.29 9.78
C ALA A 321 2.73 -24.89 9.41
N HIS A 322 2.92 -23.73 8.77
CA HIS A 322 4.20 -23.20 8.28
C HIS A 322 4.45 -21.76 8.81
N PRO A 323 4.71 -21.60 10.13
CA PRO A 323 4.86 -20.26 10.72
C PRO A 323 5.99 -19.45 10.08
N GLY A 324 5.69 -18.19 9.72
CA GLY A 324 6.65 -17.28 9.08
C GLY A 324 6.62 -17.30 7.56
N THR A 325 5.90 -18.22 6.94
CA THR A 325 5.70 -18.21 5.49
C THR A 325 4.82 -17.05 5.04
N VAL A 326 5.03 -16.58 3.80
CA VAL A 326 4.12 -15.67 3.09
C VAL A 326 3.20 -16.42 2.12
N GLY A 327 3.27 -17.75 2.09
CA GLY A 327 2.43 -18.64 1.28
C GLY A 327 3.14 -19.32 0.12
N ARG A 328 2.35 -19.87 -0.78
CA ARG A 328 2.80 -20.56 -1.99
C ARG A 328 2.02 -20.09 -3.22
N PRO A 329 2.56 -20.34 -4.44
CA PRO A 329 1.84 -19.99 -5.67
C PRO A 329 0.47 -20.65 -5.73
N VAL A 330 -0.55 -19.87 -6.09
CA VAL A 330 -1.86 -20.39 -6.44
C VAL A 330 -2.04 -20.40 -7.96
N ALA A 331 -3.11 -21.02 -8.45
CA ALA A 331 -3.34 -21.30 -9.87
C ALA A 331 -2.99 -20.14 -10.81
N GLY A 332 -2.08 -20.39 -11.75
CA GLY A 332 -1.59 -19.44 -12.75
C GLY A 332 -0.41 -18.57 -12.31
N MET A 333 -0.03 -18.58 -11.03
CA MET A 333 1.16 -17.89 -10.52
C MET A 333 2.34 -18.86 -10.35
N ALA A 334 3.55 -18.32 -10.32
CA ALA A 334 4.77 -19.07 -10.06
C ALA A 334 5.81 -18.20 -9.37
N ILE A 335 6.71 -18.84 -8.63
CA ILE A 335 7.92 -18.22 -8.06
C ILE A 335 9.14 -18.99 -8.45
N ARG A 336 10.28 -18.30 -8.54
CA ARG A 336 11.64 -18.86 -8.62
C ARG A 336 12.51 -18.14 -7.62
N VAL A 337 13.42 -18.87 -6.99
CA VAL A 337 14.46 -18.28 -6.16
C VAL A 337 15.78 -18.49 -6.88
N ALA A 338 16.49 -17.40 -7.18
CA ALA A 338 17.70 -17.46 -8.00
C ALA A 338 18.92 -16.91 -7.26
N GLY A 339 20.06 -17.55 -7.51
CA GLY A 339 21.36 -17.10 -7.05
C GLY A 339 21.89 -15.89 -7.83
N PRO A 340 23.09 -15.39 -7.47
CA PRO A 340 23.72 -14.26 -8.14
C PRO A 340 24.01 -14.47 -9.64
N ASP A 341 24.10 -15.74 -10.08
CA ASP A 341 24.29 -16.13 -11.47
C ASP A 341 22.98 -16.23 -12.27
N GLY A 342 21.83 -15.89 -11.64
CA GLY A 342 20.50 -15.97 -12.24
C GLY A 342 19.93 -17.38 -12.35
N ARG A 343 20.64 -18.39 -11.85
CA ARG A 343 20.17 -19.78 -11.85
C ARG A 343 19.33 -20.06 -10.61
N GLU A 344 18.31 -20.89 -10.80
CA GLU A 344 17.47 -21.34 -9.69
C GLU A 344 18.32 -22.10 -8.66
N VAL A 345 18.14 -21.75 -7.38
CA VAL A 345 18.80 -22.39 -6.24
C VAL A 345 18.06 -23.68 -5.83
N ARG A 346 18.68 -24.52 -5.02
CA ARG A 346 18.00 -25.71 -4.47
C ARG A 346 16.96 -25.30 -3.44
N THR A 347 15.97 -26.17 -3.26
CA THR A 347 15.00 -26.04 -2.16
C THR A 347 15.70 -25.82 -0.82
N GLY A 348 15.25 -24.86 -0.04
CA GLY A 348 15.86 -24.43 1.23
C GLY A 348 17.03 -23.46 1.10
N GLU A 349 17.61 -23.28 -0.08
CA GLU A 349 18.68 -22.30 -0.28
C GLU A 349 18.09 -20.90 -0.51
N THR A 350 18.75 -19.90 0.05
CA THR A 350 18.33 -18.49 -0.04
C THR A 350 18.84 -17.85 -1.33
N GLY A 351 17.98 -17.06 -1.98
CA GLY A 351 18.30 -16.29 -3.17
C GLY A 351 17.32 -15.16 -3.42
N VAL A 352 17.46 -14.47 -4.54
CA VAL A 352 16.53 -13.41 -4.97
C VAL A 352 15.23 -14.05 -5.43
N VAL A 353 14.11 -13.54 -4.91
CA VAL A 353 12.76 -14.01 -5.26
C VAL A 353 12.30 -13.33 -6.55
N TYR A 354 11.90 -14.15 -7.49
CA TYR A 354 11.25 -13.76 -8.74
C TYR A 354 9.85 -14.37 -8.78
N GLY A 355 8.86 -13.54 -9.14
CA GLY A 355 7.49 -13.98 -9.27
C GLY A 355 6.96 -13.77 -10.69
N ARG A 356 6.06 -14.64 -11.10
CA ARG A 356 5.27 -14.53 -12.31
C ARG A 356 3.80 -14.53 -11.92
N SER A 357 3.09 -13.48 -12.28
CA SER A 357 1.67 -13.32 -12.00
C SER A 357 0.80 -14.16 -12.92
N LEU A 358 -0.48 -14.18 -12.60
CA LEU A 358 -1.53 -14.68 -13.47
C LEU A 358 -1.40 -14.07 -14.88
N GLN A 359 -1.63 -14.85 -15.91
CA GLN A 359 -1.54 -14.40 -17.31
C GLN A 359 -2.53 -13.26 -17.65
N ALA A 360 -3.64 -13.17 -16.89
CA ALA A 360 -4.59 -12.07 -17.03
C ALA A 360 -4.13 -10.78 -16.36
N TRP A 361 -3.12 -10.81 -15.49
CA TRP A 361 -2.52 -9.60 -14.92
C TRP A 361 -1.75 -8.85 -16.01
N PRO A 362 -2.05 -7.55 -16.25
CA PRO A 362 -1.43 -6.82 -17.33
C PRO A 362 0.07 -6.59 -17.08
N ASP A 363 0.86 -6.67 -18.14
CA ASP A 363 2.29 -6.30 -18.09
C ASP A 363 2.43 -4.79 -17.84
N PHE A 364 3.62 -4.35 -17.53
CA PHE A 364 3.89 -2.99 -17.14
C PHE A 364 5.24 -2.49 -17.64
N THR A 365 5.38 -1.17 -17.63
CA THR A 365 6.67 -0.49 -17.73
C THR A 365 6.77 0.59 -16.64
N TYR A 366 7.99 1.05 -16.36
CA TYR A 366 8.18 2.26 -15.57
C TYR A 366 8.16 3.48 -16.50
N ILE A 367 7.46 4.54 -16.10
CA ILE A 367 7.46 5.79 -16.87
C ILE A 367 8.90 6.25 -17.01
N GLY A 368 9.33 6.48 -18.28
CA GLY A 368 10.67 6.99 -18.59
C GLY A 368 11.86 6.08 -18.24
N SER A 369 11.66 4.78 -17.93
CA SER A 369 12.77 3.91 -17.50
C SER A 369 12.64 2.45 -17.95
N ASP A 370 12.80 2.20 -19.26
CA ASP A 370 12.86 0.83 -19.81
C ASP A 370 14.06 0.03 -19.30
N GLU A 371 15.17 0.69 -19.00
CA GLU A 371 16.34 0.05 -18.42
C GLU A 371 16.00 -0.59 -17.06
N LYS A 372 15.27 0.13 -16.20
CA LYS A 372 14.83 -0.40 -14.92
C LYS A 372 13.86 -1.56 -15.07
N ARG A 373 12.95 -1.53 -16.08
CA ARG A 373 12.06 -2.66 -16.35
C ARG A 373 12.88 -3.91 -16.72
N ARG A 374 13.90 -3.75 -17.60
CA ARG A 374 14.80 -4.86 -17.96
C ARG A 374 15.63 -5.37 -16.79
N SER A 375 16.07 -4.50 -15.88
CA SER A 375 16.94 -4.89 -14.76
C SER A 375 16.28 -5.79 -13.72
N ILE A 376 14.96 -5.89 -13.72
CA ILE A 376 14.19 -6.73 -12.78
C ILE A 376 13.66 -8.01 -13.45
N ASP A 377 13.88 -8.19 -14.74
CA ASP A 377 13.33 -9.29 -15.54
C ASP A 377 14.32 -10.46 -15.60
N LEU A 378 13.87 -11.64 -15.18
CA LEU A 378 14.63 -12.89 -15.30
C LEU A 378 14.33 -13.64 -16.63
N GLY A 379 13.35 -13.15 -17.40
CA GLY A 379 12.78 -13.84 -18.56
C GLY A 379 11.55 -14.67 -18.22
N GLU A 380 10.86 -15.14 -19.26
CA GLU A 380 9.63 -15.97 -19.14
C GLU A 380 8.52 -15.34 -18.28
N GLY A 381 8.50 -14.00 -18.13
CA GLY A 381 7.55 -13.26 -17.30
C GLY A 381 7.86 -13.25 -15.81
N PHE A 382 9.01 -13.79 -15.39
CA PHE A 382 9.47 -13.70 -14.00
C PHE A 382 10.15 -12.36 -13.74
N ILE A 383 9.68 -11.64 -12.75
CA ILE A 383 10.24 -10.35 -12.31
C ILE A 383 10.53 -10.37 -10.82
N THR A 384 11.51 -9.56 -10.39
CA THR A 384 11.79 -9.36 -8.97
C THR A 384 11.39 -7.95 -8.51
N VAL A 385 11.03 -7.84 -7.23
CA VAL A 385 10.90 -6.56 -6.52
C VAL A 385 12.06 -6.33 -5.55
N GLY A 386 13.09 -7.19 -5.64
CA GLY A 386 14.32 -7.09 -4.86
C GLY A 386 14.25 -7.75 -3.47
N ASP A 387 13.27 -8.60 -3.24
CA ASP A 387 13.20 -9.37 -2.00
C ASP A 387 14.03 -10.65 -2.09
N VAL A 388 14.54 -11.10 -0.95
CA VAL A 388 15.36 -12.31 -0.78
C VAL A 388 14.59 -13.31 0.07
N GLY A 389 14.71 -14.60 -0.23
CA GLY A 389 13.99 -15.64 0.50
C GLY A 389 14.38 -17.05 0.05
N HIS A 390 13.67 -18.03 0.57
CA HIS A 390 13.81 -19.44 0.18
C HIS A 390 12.43 -20.11 0.11
N VAL A 391 12.38 -21.24 -0.57
CA VAL A 391 11.20 -22.11 -0.65
C VAL A 391 11.49 -23.40 0.08
N ASP A 392 10.57 -23.87 0.92
CA ASP A 392 10.68 -25.16 1.61
C ASP A 392 10.27 -26.35 0.73
N GLU A 393 10.33 -27.56 1.27
CA GLU A 393 10.00 -28.81 0.57
C GLU A 393 8.51 -28.89 0.17
N ASP A 394 7.62 -28.18 0.88
CA ASP A 394 6.18 -28.11 0.62
C ASP A 394 5.79 -26.96 -0.34
N GLY A 395 6.80 -26.20 -0.83
CA GLY A 395 6.62 -25.12 -1.80
C GLY A 395 6.21 -23.79 -1.18
N PHE A 396 6.29 -23.63 0.15
CA PHE A 396 6.04 -22.38 0.84
C PHE A 396 7.24 -21.43 0.79
N LEU A 397 6.98 -20.17 0.49
CA LEU A 397 7.97 -19.10 0.43
C LEU A 397 8.15 -18.45 1.80
N TYR A 398 9.40 -18.28 2.18
CA TYR A 398 9.83 -17.52 3.36
C TYR A 398 10.69 -16.35 2.89
N LEU A 399 10.32 -15.14 3.29
CA LEU A 399 11.10 -13.94 3.00
C LEU A 399 12.09 -13.67 4.13
N SER A 400 13.30 -13.30 3.76
CA SER A 400 14.33 -12.84 4.71
C SER A 400 14.33 -11.32 4.75
N ASP A 401 14.92 -10.64 3.76
CA ASP A 401 14.95 -9.19 3.67
C ASP A 401 14.95 -8.71 2.20
N ARG A 402 15.04 -7.41 2.01
CA ARG A 402 15.29 -6.82 0.70
C ARG A 402 16.77 -6.80 0.38
N LEU A 403 17.11 -7.11 -0.85
CA LEU A 403 18.50 -7.10 -1.34
C LEU A 403 19.24 -5.78 -1.02
N ASN A 404 18.51 -4.65 -1.04
CA ASN A 404 19.05 -3.31 -0.80
C ASN A 404 18.97 -2.85 0.68
N ASP A 405 18.32 -3.60 1.55
CA ASP A 405 18.21 -3.28 2.99
C ASP A 405 19.11 -4.17 3.85
N MET A 406 19.61 -5.27 3.27
CA MET A 406 20.57 -6.14 3.95
C MET A 406 21.83 -5.36 4.33
N VAL A 407 22.25 -5.49 5.59
CA VAL A 407 23.45 -4.83 6.10
C VAL A 407 24.65 -5.74 5.93
N ILE A 408 25.70 -5.24 5.28
CA ILE A 408 26.93 -6.01 5.07
C ILE A 408 27.98 -5.52 6.07
N SER A 409 28.07 -6.18 7.21
CA SER A 409 29.03 -5.84 8.27
C SER A 409 30.16 -6.83 8.36
N GLY A 410 31.39 -6.41 8.07
CA GLY A 410 32.56 -7.29 8.12
C GLY A 410 32.48 -8.52 7.21
N GLY A 411 31.75 -8.42 6.09
CA GLY A 411 31.51 -9.53 5.16
C GLY A 411 30.37 -10.47 5.57
N VAL A 412 29.65 -10.17 6.66
CA VAL A 412 28.48 -10.93 7.11
C VAL A 412 27.22 -10.20 6.63
N ASN A 413 26.34 -10.92 5.95
CA ASN A 413 25.01 -10.43 5.60
C ASN A 413 24.12 -10.51 6.83
N ILE A 414 23.58 -9.37 7.26
CA ILE A 414 22.70 -9.24 8.42
C ILE A 414 21.34 -8.76 7.95
N ASP A 415 20.30 -9.49 8.35
CA ASP A 415 18.90 -9.14 8.08
C ASP A 415 18.39 -8.16 9.15
N PRO A 416 18.10 -6.90 8.80
CA PRO A 416 17.51 -5.95 9.74
C PRO A 416 16.13 -6.35 10.24
N ALA A 417 15.31 -7.04 9.42
CA ALA A 417 13.96 -7.42 9.81
C ALA A 417 13.93 -8.42 10.96
N GLU A 418 14.90 -9.33 11.04
CA GLU A 418 15.08 -10.25 12.17
C GLU A 418 15.36 -9.49 13.48
N ILE A 419 16.16 -8.43 13.38
CA ILE A 419 16.53 -7.60 14.54
C ILE A 419 15.34 -6.73 14.95
N GLU A 420 14.61 -6.16 13.98
CA GLU A 420 13.37 -5.41 14.22
C GLU A 420 12.35 -6.27 14.96
N ALA A 421 12.13 -7.50 14.49
CA ALA A 421 11.24 -8.45 15.16
C ALA A 421 11.70 -8.76 16.59
N GLY A 422 13.01 -8.96 16.79
CA GLY A 422 13.59 -9.18 18.11
C GLY A 422 13.36 -8.00 19.06
N ILE A 423 13.63 -6.76 18.60
CA ILE A 423 13.48 -5.54 19.41
C ILE A 423 12.00 -5.26 19.74
N LEU A 424 11.07 -5.53 18.82
CA LEU A 424 9.63 -5.40 19.07
C LEU A 424 9.13 -6.30 20.18
N GLY A 425 9.83 -7.41 20.47
CA GLY A 425 9.55 -8.29 21.62
C GLY A 425 9.96 -7.71 22.97
N LEU A 426 10.72 -6.62 23.01
CA LEU A 426 11.08 -5.93 24.25
C LEU A 426 9.91 -5.10 24.78
N GLY A 427 9.48 -5.38 26.01
CA GLY A 427 8.39 -4.62 26.64
C GLY A 427 8.69 -3.12 26.70
N GLY A 428 7.73 -2.29 26.29
CA GLY A 428 7.88 -0.83 26.23
C GLY A 428 8.25 -0.29 24.86
N VAL A 429 8.59 -1.12 23.86
CA VAL A 429 8.83 -0.72 22.49
C VAL A 429 7.51 -0.68 21.72
N ALA A 430 7.23 0.44 21.07
CA ALA A 430 6.06 0.62 20.19
C ALA A 430 6.37 0.31 18.73
N ASP A 431 7.57 0.69 18.26
CA ASP A 431 8.00 0.54 16.88
C ASP A 431 9.53 0.62 16.75
N VAL A 432 10.09 0.06 15.67
CA VAL A 432 11.54 0.07 15.44
C VAL A 432 11.89 0.07 13.95
N ALA A 433 13.02 0.70 13.64
CA ALA A 433 13.66 0.70 12.32
C ALA A 433 15.14 0.32 12.47
N VAL A 434 15.57 -0.78 11.88
CA VAL A 434 16.97 -1.19 11.86
C VAL A 434 17.53 -1.07 10.43
N PHE A 435 18.76 -0.55 10.31
CA PHE A 435 19.42 -0.37 9.01
C PHE A 435 20.94 -0.21 9.17
N GLY A 436 21.67 -0.38 8.05
CA GLY A 436 23.11 -0.16 7.99
C GLY A 436 23.48 1.32 7.96
N ILE A 437 24.52 1.66 8.72
CA ILE A 437 25.19 2.97 8.72
C ILE A 437 26.67 2.79 8.38
N PRO A 438 27.37 3.79 7.80
CA PRO A 438 28.78 3.71 7.48
C PRO A 438 29.63 3.37 8.70
N GLU A 439 30.50 2.39 8.58
CA GLU A 439 31.44 2.01 9.65
C GLU A 439 32.83 1.76 9.09
N PRO A 440 33.86 2.52 9.53
CA PRO A 440 35.23 2.27 9.13
C PRO A 440 35.71 0.88 9.51
N GLY A 441 36.22 0.14 8.54
CA GLY A 441 36.78 -1.22 8.74
C GLY A 441 35.78 -2.38 8.61
N LEU A 442 34.48 -2.15 8.79
CA LEU A 442 33.44 -3.16 8.62
C LEU A 442 32.57 -2.93 7.38
N GLY A 443 32.68 -1.76 6.74
CA GLY A 443 31.78 -1.30 5.70
C GLY A 443 30.50 -0.70 6.30
N GLU A 444 29.69 -1.50 6.95
CA GLU A 444 28.49 -1.07 7.64
C GLU A 444 28.42 -1.59 9.08
N ALA A 445 27.72 -0.84 9.93
CA ALA A 445 27.27 -1.29 11.25
C ALA A 445 25.76 -1.08 11.38
N LEU A 446 25.15 -1.75 12.35
CA LEU A 446 23.73 -1.66 12.59
C LEU A 446 23.36 -0.42 13.41
N ALA A 447 22.34 0.31 12.99
CA ALA A 447 21.65 1.32 13.78
C ALA A 447 20.19 0.91 13.97
N ALA A 448 19.66 1.10 15.18
CA ALA A 448 18.26 0.91 15.54
C ALA A 448 17.66 2.24 15.97
N HIS A 449 16.61 2.69 15.30
CA HIS A 449 15.78 3.81 15.73
C HIS A 449 14.51 3.23 16.35
N VAL A 450 14.26 3.54 17.61
CA VAL A 450 13.24 2.91 18.44
C VAL A 450 12.22 3.95 18.90
N GLN A 451 10.96 3.66 18.72
CA GLN A 451 9.85 4.42 19.28
C GLN A 451 9.31 3.68 20.50
N LEU A 452 9.17 4.37 21.62
CA LEU A 452 8.67 3.79 22.85
C LEU A 452 7.15 3.98 23.00
N LEU A 453 6.53 3.09 23.75
CA LEU A 453 5.18 3.28 24.23
C LEU A 453 5.12 4.49 25.19
N PRO A 454 4.00 5.23 25.26
CA PRO A 454 3.86 6.34 26.18
C PRO A 454 4.13 5.92 27.63
N GLY A 455 5.09 6.60 28.28
CA GLY A 455 5.48 6.33 29.66
C GLY A 455 6.43 5.14 29.87
N ALA A 456 6.89 4.49 28.79
CA ALA A 456 7.92 3.46 28.90
C ALA A 456 9.30 4.09 29.11
N ASP A 457 10.12 3.42 29.93
CA ASP A 457 11.50 3.81 30.23
C ASP A 457 12.43 2.65 29.82
N VAL A 458 12.82 2.64 28.55
CA VAL A 458 13.73 1.64 27.96
C VAL A 458 15.02 2.35 27.60
N THR A 459 16.17 1.78 27.99
CA THR A 459 17.49 2.32 27.68
C THR A 459 18.11 1.65 26.46
N GLU A 460 19.12 2.32 25.86
CA GLU A 460 19.89 1.75 24.75
C GLU A 460 20.53 0.40 25.10
N ASP A 461 21.06 0.29 26.34
CA ASP A 461 21.70 -0.94 26.79
C ASP A 461 20.69 -2.08 26.93
N GLN A 462 19.48 -1.82 27.41
CA GLN A 462 18.41 -2.82 27.45
C GLN A 462 18.02 -3.32 26.05
N VAL A 463 17.98 -2.44 25.07
CA VAL A 463 17.75 -2.84 23.64
C VAL A 463 18.88 -3.75 23.16
N ARG A 464 20.16 -3.36 23.39
CA ARG A 464 21.33 -4.16 22.99
C ARG A 464 21.39 -5.50 23.70
N GLU A 465 21.16 -5.51 25.03
CA GLU A 465 21.15 -6.73 25.84
C GLU A 465 20.04 -7.69 25.38
N HIS A 466 18.84 -7.17 25.12
CA HIS A 466 17.71 -7.95 24.62
C HIS A 466 18.05 -8.64 23.29
N VAL A 467 18.64 -7.91 22.35
CA VAL A 467 19.11 -8.50 21.08
C VAL A 467 20.18 -9.56 21.32
N GLN A 468 21.17 -9.30 22.20
CA GLN A 468 22.24 -10.26 22.49
C GLN A 468 21.77 -11.53 23.20
N GLN A 469 20.69 -11.46 23.94
CA GLN A 469 20.10 -12.61 24.63
C GLN A 469 19.28 -13.50 23.68
N ASN A 470 18.66 -12.92 22.66
CA ASN A 470 17.75 -13.61 21.76
C ASN A 470 18.33 -13.90 20.37
N LEU A 471 19.37 -13.16 19.97
CA LEU A 471 20.00 -13.27 18.65
C LEU A 471 21.54 -13.37 18.79
N ALA A 472 22.22 -13.60 17.66
CA ALA A 472 23.67 -13.62 17.64
C ALA A 472 24.26 -12.25 18.04
N LYS A 473 25.32 -12.23 18.85
CA LYS A 473 25.91 -10.97 19.41
C LYS A 473 26.28 -9.91 18.38
N TYR A 474 26.69 -10.32 17.17
CA TYR A 474 27.05 -9.40 16.09
C TYR A 474 25.83 -8.68 15.49
N LYS A 475 24.60 -9.12 15.81
CA LYS A 475 23.34 -8.49 15.40
C LYS A 475 22.91 -7.36 16.34
N ALA A 476 23.60 -7.16 17.46
CA ALA A 476 23.28 -6.05 18.36
C ALA A 476 23.59 -4.70 17.69
N PRO A 477 22.66 -3.74 17.70
CA PRO A 477 22.87 -2.47 17.07
C PRO A 477 23.97 -1.66 17.80
N LYS A 478 24.93 -1.14 17.01
CA LYS A 478 25.99 -0.26 17.50
C LYS A 478 25.42 1.09 17.97
N VAL A 479 24.45 1.60 17.22
CA VAL A 479 23.77 2.86 17.50
C VAL A 479 22.30 2.56 17.81
N VAL A 480 21.80 3.08 18.93
CA VAL A 480 20.37 3.06 19.28
C VAL A 480 19.93 4.51 19.47
N VAL A 481 18.85 4.91 18.82
CA VAL A 481 18.28 6.26 18.90
C VAL A 481 16.82 6.14 19.24
N PHE A 482 16.34 6.89 20.22
CA PHE A 482 14.91 6.96 20.51
C PHE A 482 14.28 8.10 19.72
N GLU A 483 13.18 7.79 19.03
CA GLU A 483 12.39 8.72 18.22
C GLU A 483 11.02 8.92 18.86
N GLU A 484 10.48 10.13 18.78
CA GLU A 484 9.09 10.37 19.18
C GLU A 484 8.11 9.65 18.27
N GLU A 485 8.40 9.65 16.95
CA GLU A 485 7.64 8.97 15.93
C GLU A 485 8.57 8.52 14.78
N LEU A 486 8.43 7.27 14.36
CA LEU A 486 9.15 6.76 13.19
C LEU A 486 8.46 7.23 11.90
N PRO A 487 9.24 7.52 10.83
CA PRO A 487 8.69 8.01 9.57
C PRO A 487 7.94 6.91 8.82
N ARG A 488 6.69 6.66 9.22
CA ARG A 488 5.77 5.76 8.53
C ARG A 488 4.72 6.52 7.74
N GLU A 489 4.37 5.96 6.60
CA GLU A 489 3.15 6.36 5.89
C GLU A 489 1.90 5.84 6.61
N ASP A 490 0.73 6.38 6.27
CA ASP A 490 -0.56 5.85 6.72
C ASP A 490 -0.78 4.39 6.29
N SER A 491 -0.05 3.92 5.27
CA SER A 491 0.03 2.51 4.87
C SER A 491 0.86 1.64 5.84
N GLY A 492 1.48 2.25 6.84
CA GLY A 492 2.41 1.58 7.73
C GLY A 492 3.82 1.38 7.17
N LYS A 493 4.07 1.71 5.90
CA LYS A 493 5.39 1.57 5.30
C LYS A 493 6.38 2.52 5.93
N LEU A 494 7.50 1.97 6.42
CA LEU A 494 8.60 2.71 7.04
C LEU A 494 9.53 3.30 5.98
N PHE A 495 9.80 4.61 6.07
CA PHE A 495 10.79 5.29 5.23
C PHE A 495 12.18 5.24 5.84
N LYS A 496 12.82 4.07 5.88
CA LYS A 496 14.21 3.93 6.35
C LYS A 496 15.16 4.92 5.70
N ARG A 497 14.91 5.31 4.44
CA ARG A 497 15.73 6.31 3.71
C ARG A 497 15.83 7.66 4.44
N ARG A 498 14.75 8.12 5.08
CA ARG A 498 14.75 9.39 5.83
C ARG A 498 15.67 9.31 7.07
N LEU A 499 15.71 8.13 7.69
CA LEU A 499 16.60 7.87 8.83
C LEU A 499 18.05 7.66 8.36
N LYS A 500 18.26 6.85 7.33
CA LYS A 500 19.57 6.59 6.71
C LYS A 500 20.26 7.89 6.25
N ALA A 501 19.51 8.87 5.73
CA ALA A 501 20.05 10.15 5.27
C ALA A 501 20.77 10.96 6.36
N ARG A 502 20.55 10.67 7.64
CA ARG A 502 21.27 11.29 8.77
C ARG A 502 22.72 10.77 8.90
N TYR A 503 23.02 9.61 8.31
CA TYR A 503 24.30 8.92 8.45
C TYR A 503 25.08 8.83 7.14
N TRP A 504 24.39 8.79 6.02
CA TRP A 504 24.99 8.70 4.69
C TRP A 504 25.11 10.08 4.07
N PRO A 505 26.33 10.53 3.66
CA PRO A 505 26.49 11.80 2.97
C PRO A 505 25.70 11.82 1.66
N ALA A 506 25.16 13.00 1.30
CA ALA A 506 24.49 13.16 0.04
C ALA A 506 25.42 12.80 -1.13
N PRO A 507 24.95 12.12 -2.19
CA PRO A 507 25.75 11.85 -3.36
C PRO A 507 26.26 13.18 -3.95
N GLY A 508 27.55 13.45 -3.85
CA GLY A 508 28.21 14.64 -4.43
C GLY A 508 28.49 15.81 -3.49
N SER A 509 28.54 15.62 -2.17
CA SER A 509 29.08 16.58 -1.20
C SER A 509 30.58 16.40 -0.97
#